data_2d65db4df720af6f9646fc4b38d429c7
#
_entry.id   2d65db4df720af6f9646fc4b38d429c7
#
_cell.length_a   1.000
_cell.length_b   1.000
_cell.length_c   1.000
_cell.angle_alpha   90.00
_cell.angle_beta   90.00
_cell.angle_gamma   90.00
#
_symmetry.space_group_name_H-M   'P 1'
#
loop_
_entity.id
_entity.type
_entity.pdbx_description
1 polymer ?
#
loop_
_entity_poly.entity_id
_entity_poly.type
_entity_poly.pdbx_seq_one_letter_code
_entity_poly.pdbx_strand_id
1 'polypeptide(L)'
;MKTFSAKPLEVTRDWFVVDATDKVLGRLATEIARRLRGKHKTIYTPHVDTGDYIVVVNVEKLRVTGNKAEQKKYFRHSGYPGGIYETNFTKLQQRFPGRILEKAVKGMLPKGPLGYAMLKKMKCYAGGTHPHAAQQPKALEI
;
A
#
# COMPACT_ATOMS: atom_id res chain seq x y z
N MET A 1 2.75 -36.54 -5.28
CA MET A 1 2.84 -35.43 -4.32
C MET A 1 1.88 -34.32 -4.74
N LYS A 2 1.08 -33.81 -3.82
CA LYS A 2 0.13 -32.73 -4.11
C LYS A 2 0.63 -31.44 -3.43
N THR A 3 0.67 -30.36 -4.19
CA THR A 3 0.99 -29.03 -3.63
C THR A 3 -0.23 -28.45 -2.94
N PHE A 4 -0.02 -27.80 -1.79
CA PHE A 4 -1.08 -27.09 -1.08
C PHE A 4 -1.61 -25.94 -1.93
N SER A 5 -2.94 -25.81 -1.99
CA SER A 5 -3.61 -24.67 -2.62
C SER A 5 -4.66 -24.12 -1.66
N ALA A 6 -4.57 -22.82 -1.33
CA ALA A 6 -5.51 -22.18 -0.44
C ALA A 6 -6.90 -22.08 -1.06
N LYS A 7 -7.93 -22.26 -0.23
CA LYS A 7 -9.32 -22.03 -0.66
C LYS A 7 -9.75 -20.62 -0.25
N PRO A 8 -10.33 -19.84 -1.16
CA PRO A 8 -10.69 -18.44 -0.85
C PRO A 8 -11.58 -18.26 0.38
N LEU A 9 -12.49 -19.21 0.63
CA LEU A 9 -13.42 -19.13 1.75
C LEU A 9 -12.80 -19.52 3.10
N GLU A 10 -11.65 -20.18 3.10
CA GLU A 10 -10.96 -20.65 4.30
C GLU A 10 -9.81 -19.73 4.73
N VAL A 11 -9.48 -18.73 3.93
CA VAL A 11 -8.40 -17.79 4.22
C VAL A 11 -8.82 -16.85 5.35
N THR A 12 -8.01 -16.81 6.42
CA THR A 12 -8.17 -15.84 7.50
C THR A 12 -7.30 -14.63 7.26
N ARG A 13 -7.83 -13.43 7.49
CA ARG A 13 -7.12 -12.17 7.30
C ARG A 13 -7.11 -11.39 8.60
N ASP A 14 -5.92 -11.05 9.05
CA ASP A 14 -5.74 -10.20 10.22
C ASP A 14 -5.69 -8.73 9.81
N TRP A 15 -5.93 -7.85 10.77
CA TRP A 15 -5.78 -6.42 10.61
C TRP A 15 -4.53 -5.93 11.32
N PHE A 16 -3.75 -5.11 10.63
CA PHE A 16 -2.54 -4.49 11.17
C PHE A 16 -2.57 -3.00 10.97
N VAL A 17 -1.99 -2.27 11.92
CA VAL A 17 -1.76 -0.84 11.82
C VAL A 17 -0.26 -0.57 11.77
N VAL A 18 0.15 0.28 10.83
CA VAL A 18 1.55 0.67 10.60
C VAL A 18 1.65 2.18 10.74
N ASP A 19 2.63 2.64 11.51
CA ASP A 19 2.98 4.06 11.60
C ASP A 19 4.04 4.38 10.54
N ALA A 20 3.71 5.31 9.66
CA ALA A 20 4.58 5.73 8.55
C ALA A 20 5.54 6.88 8.93
N THR A 21 5.52 7.36 10.18
CA THR A 21 6.37 8.47 10.63
C THR A 21 7.85 8.17 10.39
N ASP A 22 8.54 9.05 9.65
CA ASP A 22 9.96 8.95 9.29
C ASP A 22 10.38 7.67 8.57
N LYS A 23 9.44 6.91 8.04
CA LYS A 23 9.72 5.73 7.22
C LYS A 23 10.07 6.15 5.80
N VAL A 24 11.02 5.46 5.19
CA VAL A 24 11.38 5.65 3.78
C VAL A 24 10.31 5.02 2.90
N LEU A 25 9.76 5.78 1.96
CA LEU A 25 8.64 5.38 1.11
C LEU A 25 8.82 4.00 0.46
N GLY A 26 9.92 3.79 -0.24
CA GLY A 26 10.15 2.54 -1.00
C GLY A 26 10.25 1.32 -0.11
N ARG A 27 10.96 1.42 1.01
CA ARG A 27 11.14 0.31 1.95
C ARG A 27 9.84 -0.04 2.67
N LEU A 28 9.08 0.96 3.08
CA LEU A 28 7.77 0.75 3.67
C LEU A 28 6.81 0.10 2.67
N ALA A 29 6.78 0.61 1.43
CA ALA A 29 5.91 0.09 0.38
C ALA A 29 6.22 -1.38 0.04
N THR A 30 7.48 -1.77 0.04
CA THR A 30 7.90 -3.16 -0.21
C THR A 30 7.33 -4.12 0.83
N GLU A 31 7.45 -3.77 2.10
CA GLU A 31 6.96 -4.63 3.18
C GLU A 31 5.42 -4.69 3.20
N ILE A 32 4.75 -3.56 2.97
CA ILE A 32 3.30 -3.52 2.84
C ILE A 32 2.82 -4.39 1.68
N ALA A 33 3.45 -4.28 0.51
CA ALA A 33 3.09 -5.07 -0.66
C ALA A 33 3.24 -6.56 -0.42
N ARG A 34 4.33 -6.96 0.25
CA ARG A 34 4.57 -8.36 0.63
C ARG A 34 3.45 -8.92 1.50
N ARG A 35 3.00 -8.14 2.49
CA ARG A 35 1.93 -8.55 3.40
C ARG A 35 0.54 -8.52 2.75
N LEU A 36 0.28 -7.57 1.88
CA LEU A 36 -0.98 -7.53 1.12
C LEU A 36 -1.11 -8.72 0.18
N ARG A 37 0.00 -9.16 -0.40
CA ARG A 37 0.01 -10.35 -1.27
C ARG A 37 -0.06 -11.66 -0.51
N GLY A 38 0.34 -11.67 0.75
CA GLY A 38 0.32 -12.86 1.60
C GLY A 38 1.59 -13.71 1.56
N LYS A 39 2.69 -13.22 0.97
CA LYS A 39 3.96 -13.96 0.87
C LYS A 39 4.62 -14.28 2.21
N HIS A 40 4.21 -13.62 3.29
CA HIS A 40 4.68 -13.90 4.66
C HIS A 40 4.00 -15.11 5.29
N LYS A 41 2.95 -15.64 4.67
CA LYS A 41 2.17 -16.78 5.18
C LYS A 41 2.59 -18.08 4.49
N THR A 42 2.51 -19.17 5.24
CA THR A 42 2.77 -20.52 4.71
C THR A 42 1.69 -20.99 3.72
N ILE A 43 0.48 -20.43 3.84
CA ILE A 43 -0.65 -20.76 2.96
C ILE A 43 -0.63 -19.97 1.64
N TYR A 44 0.41 -19.19 1.37
CA TYR A 44 0.50 -18.39 0.15
C TYR A 44 0.24 -19.21 -1.10
N THR A 45 -0.73 -18.75 -1.89
CA THR A 45 -1.08 -19.34 -3.18
C THR A 45 -1.18 -18.22 -4.22
N PRO A 46 -0.46 -18.29 -5.37
CA PRO A 46 -0.38 -17.17 -6.30
C PRO A 46 -1.71 -16.70 -6.88
N HIS A 47 -2.68 -17.59 -7.05
CA HIS A 47 -3.98 -17.26 -7.65
C HIS A 47 -5.07 -16.92 -6.63
N VAL A 48 -4.75 -16.93 -5.34
CA VAL A 48 -5.67 -16.61 -4.24
C VAL A 48 -5.12 -15.45 -3.43
N ASP A 49 -5.99 -14.52 -3.04
CA ASP A 49 -5.64 -13.42 -2.15
C ASP A 49 -5.57 -13.91 -0.70
N THR A 50 -4.37 -14.22 -0.24
CA THR A 50 -4.10 -14.73 1.13
C THR A 50 -3.57 -13.64 2.08
N GLY A 51 -3.41 -12.40 1.62
CA GLY A 51 -2.84 -11.31 2.41
C GLY A 51 -3.76 -10.75 3.49
N ASP A 52 -3.22 -9.88 4.32
CA ASP A 52 -3.90 -9.24 5.43
C ASP A 52 -4.35 -7.81 5.08
N TYR A 53 -5.22 -7.26 5.94
CA TYR A 53 -5.59 -5.85 5.88
C TYR A 53 -4.54 -4.99 6.57
N ILE A 54 -4.16 -3.88 5.96
CA ILE A 54 -3.18 -2.96 6.52
C ILE A 54 -3.76 -1.55 6.58
N VAL A 55 -3.72 -0.97 7.76
CA VAL A 55 -4.05 0.44 8.00
C VAL A 55 -2.75 1.20 8.21
N VAL A 56 -2.51 2.22 7.41
CA VAL A 56 -1.32 3.06 7.52
C VAL A 56 -1.72 4.43 8.06
N VAL A 57 -1.10 4.84 9.14
CA VAL A 57 -1.34 6.16 9.77
C VAL A 57 -0.12 7.05 9.60
N ASN A 58 -0.30 8.35 9.76
CA ASN A 58 0.75 9.36 9.62
C ASN A 58 1.42 9.34 8.23
N VAL A 59 0.66 9.07 7.16
CA VAL A 59 1.21 8.99 5.80
C VAL A 59 1.83 10.31 5.33
N GLU A 60 1.41 11.44 5.88
CA GLU A 60 1.97 12.76 5.59
C GLU A 60 3.42 12.91 6.07
N LYS A 61 3.86 12.05 6.97
CA LYS A 61 5.21 12.07 7.55
C LYS A 61 6.19 11.11 6.87
N LEU A 62 5.79 10.50 5.76
CA LEU A 62 6.69 9.69 4.93
C LEU A 62 7.82 10.56 4.36
N ARG A 63 8.99 9.97 4.24
CA ARG A 63 10.15 10.64 3.65
C ARG A 63 10.71 9.88 2.45
N VAL A 64 11.44 10.58 1.63
CA VAL A 64 12.25 10.03 0.54
C VAL A 64 13.69 10.51 0.69
N THR A 65 14.64 9.76 0.13
CA THR A 65 16.07 10.07 0.21
C THR A 65 16.54 10.89 -1.01
N GLY A 66 17.69 11.57 -0.86
CA GLY A 66 18.27 12.39 -1.92
C GLY A 66 17.35 13.57 -2.30
N ASN A 67 17.39 13.93 -3.57
CA ASN A 67 16.60 15.06 -4.11
C ASN A 67 15.22 14.64 -4.63
N LYS A 68 14.73 13.45 -4.29
CA LYS A 68 13.46 12.93 -4.80
C LYS A 68 12.25 13.77 -4.40
N ALA A 69 12.31 14.44 -3.26
CA ALA A 69 11.22 15.32 -2.81
C ALA A 69 10.88 16.39 -3.85
N GLU A 70 11.87 16.90 -4.58
CA GLU A 70 11.71 17.93 -5.61
C GLU A 70 11.73 17.36 -7.02
N GLN A 71 12.52 16.32 -7.27
CA GLN A 71 12.79 15.81 -8.61
C GLN A 71 11.87 14.67 -9.04
N LYS A 72 11.34 13.87 -8.10
CA LYS A 72 10.43 12.78 -8.46
C LYS A 72 9.11 13.35 -8.95
N LYS A 73 8.75 12.98 -10.19
CA LYS A 73 7.52 13.46 -10.82
C LYS A 73 6.46 12.38 -10.85
N TYR A 74 5.22 12.82 -10.63
CA TYR A 74 4.03 11.98 -10.73
C TYR A 74 3.16 12.50 -11.85
N PHE A 75 2.79 11.63 -12.77
CA PHE A 75 2.03 12.00 -13.97
C PHE A 75 0.61 11.46 -13.90
N ARG A 76 -0.32 12.25 -14.46
CA ARG A 76 -1.68 11.79 -14.74
C ARG A 76 -2.11 12.37 -16.10
N HIS A 77 -3.06 11.72 -16.74
CA HIS A 77 -3.58 12.16 -18.03
C HIS A 77 -5.10 12.34 -17.96
N SER A 78 -5.63 13.42 -18.53
CA SER A 78 -7.07 13.71 -18.54
C SER A 78 -7.85 12.91 -19.57
N GLY A 79 -7.18 12.24 -20.51
CA GLY A 79 -7.80 11.56 -21.64
C GLY A 79 -7.99 12.42 -22.90
N TYR A 80 -7.68 13.71 -22.82
CA TYR A 80 -7.75 14.63 -23.96
C TYR A 80 -6.35 14.89 -24.54
N PRO A 81 -6.26 15.26 -25.86
CA PRO A 81 -4.96 15.62 -26.45
C PRO A 81 -4.26 16.72 -25.65
N GLY A 82 -2.96 16.51 -25.35
CA GLY A 82 -2.18 17.44 -24.53
C GLY A 82 -2.54 17.48 -23.05
N GLY A 83 -3.38 16.58 -22.57
CA GLY A 83 -3.90 16.55 -21.21
C GLY A 83 -3.01 15.83 -20.19
N ILE A 84 -1.70 15.94 -20.31
CA ILE A 84 -0.77 15.38 -19.31
C ILE A 84 -0.51 16.39 -18.21
N TYR A 85 -0.63 15.95 -16.97
CA TYR A 85 -0.34 16.75 -15.78
C TYR A 85 0.80 16.13 -15.01
N GLU A 86 1.71 16.94 -14.51
CA GLU A 86 2.81 16.48 -13.66
C GLU A 86 2.82 17.24 -12.34
N THR A 87 3.26 16.56 -11.29
CA THR A 87 3.49 17.16 -9.98
C THR A 87 4.68 16.46 -9.33
N ASN A 88 5.34 17.13 -8.40
CA ASN A 88 6.44 16.52 -7.66
C ASN A 88 5.94 15.86 -6.36
N PHE A 89 6.86 15.16 -5.67
CA PHE A 89 6.55 14.48 -4.41
C PHE A 89 5.99 15.45 -3.36
N THR A 90 6.66 16.57 -3.13
CA THR A 90 6.29 17.52 -2.07
C THR A 90 4.88 18.07 -2.27
N LYS A 91 4.55 18.50 -3.48
CA LYS A 91 3.22 19.05 -3.81
C LYS A 91 2.12 17.99 -3.67
N LEU A 92 2.37 16.77 -4.15
CA LEU A 92 1.40 15.69 -4.07
C LEU A 92 1.19 15.25 -2.62
N GLN A 93 2.25 15.21 -1.82
CA GLN A 93 2.16 14.88 -0.39
C GLN A 93 1.34 15.90 0.39
N GLN A 94 1.50 17.18 0.11
CA GLN A 94 0.71 18.24 0.75
C GLN A 94 -0.77 18.18 0.38
N ARG A 95 -1.06 17.86 -0.89
CA ARG A 95 -2.43 17.90 -1.42
C ARG A 95 -3.20 16.62 -1.15
N PHE A 96 -2.56 15.46 -1.35
CA PHE A 96 -3.17 14.13 -1.18
C PHE A 96 -2.17 13.18 -0.51
N PRO A 97 -2.04 13.20 0.83
CA PRO A 97 -0.97 12.49 1.52
C PRO A 97 -0.91 10.99 1.26
N GLY A 98 -2.03 10.32 1.16
CA GLY A 98 -2.07 8.86 0.97
C GLY A 98 -1.74 8.39 -0.43
N ARG A 99 -1.84 9.23 -1.45
CA ARG A 99 -1.70 8.80 -2.86
C ARG A 99 -0.31 8.36 -3.24
N ILE A 100 0.70 8.93 -2.63
CA ILE A 100 2.10 8.57 -2.92
C ILE A 100 2.36 7.12 -2.51
N LEU A 101 1.98 6.76 -1.29
CA LEU A 101 2.13 5.39 -0.80
C LEU A 101 1.28 4.41 -1.62
N GLU A 102 0.04 4.76 -1.93
CA GLU A 102 -0.83 3.94 -2.77
C GLU A 102 -0.23 3.66 -4.15
N LYS A 103 0.35 4.66 -4.79
CA LYS A 103 1.03 4.49 -6.09
C LYS A 103 2.26 3.60 -5.98
N ALA A 104 3.06 3.76 -4.93
CA ALA A 104 4.25 2.94 -4.71
C ALA A 104 3.87 1.47 -4.50
N VAL A 105 2.90 1.19 -3.64
CA VAL A 105 2.43 -0.18 -3.38
C VAL A 105 1.76 -0.79 -4.62
N LYS A 106 0.95 -0.02 -5.34
CA LYS A 106 0.30 -0.47 -6.59
C LYS A 106 1.33 -0.93 -7.62
N GLY A 107 2.44 -0.21 -7.74
CA GLY A 107 3.54 -0.58 -8.64
C GLY A 107 4.24 -1.88 -8.26
N MET A 108 4.18 -2.26 -6.99
CA MET A 108 4.81 -3.48 -6.44
C MET A 108 3.87 -4.69 -6.38
N LEU A 109 2.56 -4.48 -6.53
CA LEU A 109 1.57 -5.55 -6.57
C LEU A 109 1.37 -6.06 -8.00
N PRO A 110 0.85 -7.30 -8.18
CA PRO A 110 0.52 -7.81 -9.50
C PRO A 110 -0.47 -6.92 -10.24
N LYS A 111 -0.38 -6.91 -11.56
CA LYS A 111 -1.35 -6.23 -12.41
C LYS A 111 -2.55 -7.14 -12.64
N GLY A 112 -3.75 -6.57 -12.71
CA GLY A 112 -4.97 -7.29 -12.98
C GLY A 112 -5.95 -7.31 -11.80
N PRO A 113 -7.09 -8.02 -11.91
CA PRO A 113 -8.16 -7.98 -10.90
C PRO A 113 -7.71 -8.42 -9.50
N LEU A 114 -6.89 -9.45 -9.40
CA LEU A 114 -6.39 -9.94 -8.10
C LEU A 114 -5.49 -8.91 -7.43
N GLY A 115 -4.58 -8.28 -8.17
CA GLY A 115 -3.70 -7.23 -7.65
C GLY A 115 -4.49 -6.00 -7.18
N TYR A 116 -5.53 -5.61 -7.88
CA TYR A 116 -6.40 -4.51 -7.47
C TYR A 116 -7.19 -4.84 -6.21
N ALA A 117 -7.64 -6.08 -6.06
CA ALA A 117 -8.28 -6.55 -4.83
C ALA A 117 -7.32 -6.52 -3.63
N MET A 118 -6.06 -6.89 -3.83
CA MET A 118 -5.00 -6.78 -2.82
C MET A 118 -4.78 -5.32 -2.39
N LEU A 119 -4.70 -4.39 -3.35
CA LEU A 119 -4.51 -2.97 -3.06
C LEU A 119 -5.64 -2.38 -2.23
N LYS A 120 -6.87 -2.81 -2.46
CA LYS A 120 -8.06 -2.34 -1.71
C LYS A 120 -8.00 -2.67 -0.21
N LYS A 121 -7.20 -3.63 0.20
CA LYS A 121 -7.02 -3.97 1.61
C LYS A 121 -6.09 -3.02 2.35
N MET A 122 -5.40 -2.14 1.65
CA MET A 122 -4.60 -1.08 2.26
C MET A 122 -5.44 0.18 2.43
N LYS A 123 -5.44 0.73 3.65
CA LYS A 123 -6.13 1.97 3.98
C LYS A 123 -5.12 2.96 4.53
N CYS A 124 -5.02 4.14 3.91
CA CYS A 124 -4.06 5.17 4.29
C CYS A 124 -4.79 6.37 4.92
N TYR A 125 -4.26 6.87 6.02
CA TYR A 125 -4.82 8.02 6.73
C TYR A 125 -3.73 9.02 7.09
N ALA A 126 -4.02 10.30 6.88
CA ALA A 126 -3.24 11.39 7.45
C ALA A 126 -3.57 11.49 8.95
N GLY A 127 -2.56 11.81 9.75
CA GLY A 127 -2.70 11.83 11.21
C GLY A 127 -2.64 10.45 11.85
N GLY A 128 -2.70 10.40 13.18
CA GLY A 128 -2.51 9.19 13.98
C GLY A 128 -3.79 8.40 14.28
N THR A 129 -4.95 8.87 13.82
CA THR A 129 -6.24 8.23 14.10
C THR A 129 -6.80 7.55 12.85
N HIS A 130 -7.53 6.44 13.06
CA HIS A 130 -8.17 5.70 11.99
C HIS A 130 -9.56 5.22 12.43
N PRO A 131 -10.53 5.02 11.50
CA PRO A 131 -11.88 4.58 11.83
C PRO A 131 -12.03 3.06 12.01
N HIS A 132 -10.93 2.33 12.18
CA HIS A 132 -10.92 0.86 12.21
C HIS A 132 -10.81 0.26 13.62
N ALA A 133 -11.25 0.99 14.66
CA ALA A 133 -11.21 0.48 16.04
C ALA A 133 -12.02 -0.80 16.23
N ALA A 134 -13.12 -0.97 15.50
CA ALA A 134 -13.96 -2.17 15.55
C ALA A 134 -13.23 -3.44 15.08
N GLN A 135 -12.29 -3.31 14.15
CA GLN A 135 -11.48 -4.41 13.64
C GLN A 135 -10.31 -4.77 14.55
N GLN A 136 -10.02 -3.95 15.56
CA GLN A 136 -8.92 -4.15 16.52
C GLN A 136 -7.58 -4.45 15.83
N PRO A 137 -7.06 -3.55 14.97
CA PRO A 137 -5.81 -3.81 14.26
C PRO A 137 -4.64 -3.91 15.22
N LYS A 138 -3.78 -4.88 14.98
CA LYS A 138 -2.55 -5.10 15.77
C LYS A 138 -1.44 -4.18 15.26
N ALA A 139 -0.63 -3.66 16.16
CA ALA A 139 0.53 -2.88 15.76
C ALA A 139 1.55 -3.76 15.00
N LEU A 140 2.05 -3.24 13.90
CA LEU A 140 3.06 -3.89 13.08
C LEU A 140 4.27 -2.97 12.95
N GLU A 141 5.40 -3.42 13.42
CA GLU A 141 6.67 -2.72 13.25
C GLU A 141 7.36 -3.15 11.96
N ILE A 142 7.74 -2.17 11.18
CA ILE A 142 8.44 -2.37 9.91
C ILE A 142 9.78 -1.63 9.92
#